data_46a1520343dadbcea39a390455451529
#
_entry.id   46a1520343dadbcea39a390455451529
#
_cell.length_a   1.000
_cell.length_b   1.000
_cell.length_c   1.000
_cell.angle_alpha   90.00
_cell.angle_beta   90.00
_cell.angle_gamma   90.00
#
_symmetry.space_group_name_H-M   'P 1'
#
loop_
_entity.id
_entity.type
_entity.pdbx_description
1 polymer ?
#
loop_
_entity_poly.entity_id
_entity_poly.type
_entity_poly.pdbx_seq_one_letter_code
_entity_poly.pdbx_strand_id
1 'polypeptide(L)'
;MLVAITYHEDFGKNGFSVLKERVRPSFEKLMESGLVDGIEVQVFRAKPAPLELVEKAHTAAHMANMQTDPYREVALLSAGSVVMAAEMVATNQARSAFAYTGTAGHHASRGSCWGFCYFNDVAISIERLREMGIERFLIVDVDPHFGDGTRDFFKDDANVFHINLHSGTGEERDPERNNYDIGLTFGCNNERFLDALKSALELARDFDFQIAFVIFGHDSHQDDYGGFNLTFEAYPRMTQMIQEAVGEKGLIFVLSGGSCVHVAERVIPDVVRVLSGRWPS
;
A
#
# COMPACT_ATOMS: atom_id res chain seq x y z
N MET A 1 -1.15 20.24 6.90
CA MET A 1 -1.63 19.02 7.64
C MET A 1 -0.55 17.97 7.58
N LEU A 2 -0.31 17.24 8.67
CA LEU A 2 0.80 16.28 8.79
C LEU A 2 0.66 15.10 7.81
N VAL A 3 1.74 14.79 7.10
CA VAL A 3 2.00 13.51 6.43
C VAL A 3 2.92 12.68 7.33
N ALA A 4 2.46 11.52 7.78
CA ALA A 4 3.26 10.62 8.60
C ALA A 4 4.03 9.63 7.71
N ILE A 5 5.33 9.49 7.96
CA ILE A 5 6.17 8.46 7.34
C ILE A 5 6.49 7.43 8.42
N THR A 6 6.05 6.18 8.25
CA THR A 6 6.45 5.11 9.17
C THR A 6 7.61 4.32 8.55
N TYR A 7 8.69 4.17 9.31
CA TYR A 7 9.94 3.58 8.83
C TYR A 7 10.68 2.83 9.94
N HIS A 8 11.42 1.80 9.56
CA HIS A 8 12.38 1.12 10.43
C HIS A 8 13.60 0.70 9.62
N GLU A 9 14.79 0.83 10.22
CA GLU A 9 16.05 0.50 9.56
C GLU A 9 16.20 -0.98 9.19
N ASP A 10 15.46 -1.87 9.89
CA ASP A 10 15.46 -3.30 9.60
C ASP A 10 14.77 -3.66 8.29
N PHE A 11 13.93 -2.79 7.75
CA PHE A 11 13.34 -2.99 6.43
C PHE A 11 14.42 -3.11 5.34
N GLY A 12 15.45 -2.28 5.40
CA GLY A 12 16.58 -2.33 4.47
C GLY A 12 17.67 -3.34 4.86
N LYS A 13 17.68 -3.86 6.09
CA LYS A 13 18.66 -4.84 6.55
C LYS A 13 18.17 -6.26 6.45
N ASN A 14 17.00 -6.51 7.02
CA ASN A 14 16.40 -7.82 7.25
C ASN A 14 15.19 -8.08 6.36
N GLY A 15 14.78 -7.12 5.54
CA GLY A 15 13.69 -7.24 4.58
C GLY A 15 13.92 -8.34 3.55
N PHE A 16 12.88 -8.69 2.81
CA PHE A 16 12.98 -9.71 1.77
C PHE A 16 14.04 -9.33 0.73
N SER A 17 14.86 -10.28 0.34
CA SER A 17 16.11 -10.04 -0.42
C SER A 17 15.95 -9.18 -1.68
N VAL A 18 14.82 -9.33 -2.39
CA VAL A 18 14.52 -8.55 -3.60
C VAL A 18 14.04 -7.13 -3.26
N LEU A 19 13.33 -6.96 -2.14
CA LEU A 19 12.70 -5.70 -1.77
C LEU A 19 13.59 -4.79 -0.94
N LYS A 20 14.45 -5.34 -0.07
CA LYS A 20 15.19 -4.60 0.95
C LYS A 20 16.16 -3.54 0.39
N GLU A 21 16.76 -3.83 -0.78
CA GLU A 21 17.81 -2.97 -1.34
C GLU A 21 17.31 -1.56 -1.73
N ARG A 22 16.01 -1.43 -2.04
CA ARG A 22 15.38 -0.15 -2.41
C ARG A 22 15.00 0.72 -1.19
N VAL A 23 14.82 0.08 -0.01
CA VAL A 23 14.19 0.74 1.14
C VAL A 23 15.08 1.83 1.72
N ARG A 24 16.32 1.48 2.07
CA ARG A 24 17.25 2.45 2.65
C ARG A 24 17.61 3.59 1.70
N PRO A 25 18.00 3.34 0.43
CA PRO A 25 18.31 4.42 -0.51
C PRO A 25 17.15 5.36 -0.74
N SER A 26 15.93 4.84 -0.95
CA SER A 26 14.75 5.69 -1.14
C SER A 26 14.39 6.52 0.09
N PHE A 27 14.59 5.97 1.29
CA PHE A 27 14.41 6.73 2.53
C PHE A 27 15.47 7.83 2.69
N GLU A 28 16.74 7.53 2.40
CA GLU A 28 17.82 8.53 2.40
C GLU A 28 17.51 9.65 1.39
N LYS A 29 17.03 9.33 0.18
CA LYS A 29 16.58 10.32 -0.80
C LYS A 29 15.40 11.16 -0.33
N LEU A 30 14.45 10.55 0.36
CA LEU A 30 13.35 11.28 0.98
C LEU A 30 13.88 12.29 2.03
N MET A 31 14.82 11.88 2.87
CA MET A 31 15.44 12.77 3.88
C MET A 31 16.24 13.90 3.22
N GLU A 32 17.02 13.60 2.16
CA GLU A 32 17.81 14.58 1.39
C GLU A 32 16.92 15.59 0.62
N SER A 33 15.70 15.22 0.30
CA SER A 33 14.79 16.06 -0.49
C SER A 33 14.34 17.35 0.20
N GLY A 34 14.54 17.46 1.52
CA GLY A 34 14.05 18.56 2.34
C GLY A 34 12.52 18.54 2.58
N LEU A 35 11.83 17.46 2.16
CA LEU A 35 10.40 17.29 2.43
C LEU A 35 10.14 16.99 3.90
N VAL A 36 11.00 16.18 4.54
CA VAL A 36 10.90 15.83 5.95
C VAL A 36 11.40 17.01 6.78
N ASP A 37 10.48 17.81 7.26
CA ASP A 37 10.76 19.07 7.98
C ASP A 37 10.44 18.99 9.49
N GLY A 38 9.89 17.85 9.93
CA GLY A 38 9.49 17.66 11.33
C GLY A 38 8.20 18.41 11.72
N ILE A 39 7.52 19.05 10.77
CA ILE A 39 6.30 19.83 10.99
C ILE A 39 5.16 19.26 10.12
N GLU A 40 5.29 19.37 8.81
CA GLU A 40 4.27 18.89 7.86
C GLU A 40 4.54 17.48 7.36
N VAL A 41 5.80 17.07 7.34
CA VAL A 41 6.21 15.68 7.05
C VAL A 41 7.11 15.20 8.17
N GLN A 42 6.68 14.17 8.89
CA GLN A 42 7.40 13.61 10.03
C GLN A 42 7.64 12.12 9.88
N VAL A 43 8.79 11.65 10.37
CA VAL A 43 9.13 10.23 10.40
C VAL A 43 8.86 9.66 11.79
N PHE A 44 8.20 8.52 11.82
CA PHE A 44 7.90 7.75 13.02
C PHE A 44 8.52 6.36 12.91
N ARG A 45 9.21 5.94 13.95
CA ARG A 45 9.84 4.63 13.98
C ARG A 45 8.78 3.54 14.15
N ALA A 46 8.67 2.65 13.16
CA ALA A 46 7.73 1.55 13.18
C ALA A 46 8.02 0.57 14.33
N LYS A 47 6.97 -0.12 14.79
CA LYS A 47 7.03 -1.20 15.78
C LYS A 47 6.33 -2.43 15.21
N PRO A 48 6.69 -3.65 15.64
CA PRO A 48 5.97 -4.85 15.21
C PRO A 48 4.47 -4.78 15.52
N ALA A 49 3.66 -5.34 14.63
CA ALA A 49 2.23 -5.48 14.87
C ALA A 49 1.98 -6.35 16.11
N PRO A 50 0.99 -6.01 16.96
CA PRO A 50 0.54 -6.89 18.03
C PRO A 50 0.11 -8.25 17.47
N LEU A 51 0.61 -9.35 18.04
CA LEU A 51 0.30 -10.70 17.53
C LEU A 51 -1.20 -11.00 17.52
N GLU A 52 -1.93 -10.49 18.50
CA GLU A 52 -3.40 -10.63 18.60
C GLU A 52 -4.12 -10.06 17.36
N LEU A 53 -3.63 -8.97 16.76
CA LEU A 53 -4.19 -8.44 15.53
C LEU A 53 -3.86 -9.33 14.32
N VAL A 54 -2.63 -9.84 14.28
CA VAL A 54 -2.19 -10.76 13.21
C VAL A 54 -3.00 -12.06 13.27
N GLU A 55 -3.23 -12.61 14.47
CA GLU A 55 -4.03 -13.81 14.73
C GLU A 55 -5.53 -13.62 14.42
N LYS A 56 -6.06 -12.41 14.50
CA LYS A 56 -7.42 -12.11 14.01
C LYS A 56 -7.54 -12.16 12.50
N ALA A 57 -6.52 -11.67 11.80
CA ALA A 57 -6.50 -11.65 10.35
C ALA A 57 -6.21 -13.05 9.76
N HIS A 58 -5.22 -13.75 10.30
CA HIS A 58 -4.72 -15.00 9.74
C HIS A 58 -5.11 -16.23 10.54
N THR A 59 -5.24 -17.37 9.85
CA THR A 59 -5.57 -18.64 10.50
C THR A 59 -4.44 -19.15 11.40
N ALA A 60 -4.76 -19.93 12.42
CA ALA A 60 -3.77 -20.56 13.30
C ALA A 60 -2.77 -21.43 12.54
N ALA A 61 -3.19 -22.08 11.43
CA ALA A 61 -2.31 -22.86 10.58
C ALA A 61 -1.28 -21.97 9.87
N HIS A 62 -1.70 -20.81 9.34
CA HIS A 62 -0.78 -19.84 8.73
C HIS A 62 0.21 -19.30 9.76
N MET A 63 -0.27 -18.92 10.96
CA MET A 63 0.59 -18.47 12.06
C MET A 63 1.63 -19.51 12.46
N ALA A 64 1.24 -20.78 12.52
CA ALA A 64 2.16 -21.89 12.83
C ALA A 64 3.23 -22.06 11.72
N ASN A 65 2.84 -21.95 10.44
CA ASN A 65 3.78 -22.03 9.32
C ASN A 65 4.79 -20.87 9.35
N MET A 66 4.36 -19.69 9.75
CA MET A 66 5.21 -18.50 9.84
C MET A 66 6.15 -18.53 11.05
N GLN A 67 5.94 -19.40 12.03
CA GLN A 67 6.71 -19.42 13.29
C GLN A 67 8.22 -19.58 13.08
N THR A 68 8.62 -20.33 12.08
CA THR A 68 10.03 -20.61 11.76
C THR A 68 10.52 -19.90 10.49
N ASP A 69 9.68 -19.07 9.88
CA ASP A 69 10.06 -18.34 8.68
C ASP A 69 11.11 -17.26 9.01
N PRO A 70 12.24 -17.19 8.28
CA PRO A 70 13.30 -16.22 8.56
C PRO A 70 12.88 -14.76 8.40
N TYR A 71 11.82 -14.49 7.65
CA TYR A 71 11.29 -13.14 7.44
C TYR A 71 10.15 -12.76 8.40
N ARG A 72 9.74 -13.68 9.30
CA ARG A 72 8.63 -13.45 10.23
C ARG A 72 8.73 -12.14 11.00
N GLU A 73 9.89 -11.85 11.56
CA GLU A 73 10.07 -10.66 12.42
C GLU A 73 9.96 -9.36 11.61
N VAL A 74 10.56 -9.32 10.41
CA VAL A 74 10.46 -8.14 9.54
C VAL A 74 9.07 -8.01 8.93
N ALA A 75 8.35 -9.11 8.71
CA ALA A 75 6.97 -9.09 8.26
C ALA A 75 6.02 -8.56 9.35
N LEU A 76 6.22 -8.96 10.61
CA LEU A 76 5.49 -8.37 11.74
C LEU A 76 5.79 -6.87 11.89
N LEU A 77 7.03 -6.47 11.65
CA LEU A 77 7.42 -5.06 11.68
C LEU A 77 6.81 -4.28 10.51
N SER A 78 6.71 -4.88 9.31
CA SER A 78 6.05 -4.31 8.14
C SER A 78 4.55 -4.10 8.41
N ALA A 79 3.85 -5.11 8.90
CA ALA A 79 2.46 -4.99 9.30
C ALA A 79 2.26 -3.91 10.38
N GLY A 80 3.14 -3.85 11.37
CA GLY A 80 3.11 -2.85 12.42
C GLY A 80 3.36 -1.42 11.93
N SER A 81 4.16 -1.26 10.87
CA SER A 81 4.35 0.04 10.19
C SER A 81 3.03 0.54 9.60
N VAL A 82 2.28 -0.34 8.94
CA VAL A 82 0.98 0.02 8.33
C VAL A 82 -0.08 0.26 9.40
N VAL A 83 -0.13 -0.56 10.46
CA VAL A 83 -1.03 -0.37 11.61
C VAL A 83 -0.78 0.99 12.26
N MET A 84 0.49 1.35 12.52
CA MET A 84 0.84 2.65 13.11
C MET A 84 0.39 3.81 12.21
N ALA A 85 0.64 3.73 10.91
CA ALA A 85 0.20 4.73 9.92
C ALA A 85 -1.33 4.87 9.95
N ALA A 86 -2.05 3.75 10.00
CA ALA A 86 -3.50 3.71 10.06
C ALA A 86 -4.05 4.34 11.35
N GLU A 87 -3.48 4.02 12.50
CA GLU A 87 -3.88 4.63 13.79
C GLU A 87 -3.65 6.14 13.80
N MET A 88 -2.53 6.62 13.26
CA MET A 88 -2.26 8.06 13.19
C MET A 88 -3.26 8.81 12.31
N VAL A 89 -3.66 8.21 11.19
CA VAL A 89 -4.68 8.77 10.31
C VAL A 89 -6.06 8.72 10.98
N ALA A 90 -6.42 7.60 11.58
CA ALA A 90 -7.71 7.40 12.27
C ALA A 90 -7.92 8.35 13.44
N THR A 91 -6.87 8.70 14.14
CA THR A 91 -6.91 9.64 15.29
C THR A 91 -6.69 11.10 14.89
N ASN A 92 -6.66 11.40 13.60
CA ASN A 92 -6.38 12.73 13.04
C ASN A 92 -5.03 13.34 13.48
N GLN A 93 -4.08 12.50 13.91
CA GLN A 93 -2.68 12.93 14.13
C GLN A 93 -1.98 13.20 12.81
N ALA A 94 -2.33 12.49 11.75
CA ALA A 94 -1.90 12.74 10.39
C ALA A 94 -3.10 12.78 9.44
N ARG A 95 -2.98 13.58 8.38
CA ARG A 95 -3.96 13.62 7.29
C ARG A 95 -3.79 12.44 6.36
N SER A 96 -2.55 12.16 6.03
CA SER A 96 -2.13 11.03 5.20
C SER A 96 -0.85 10.41 5.73
N ALA A 97 -0.57 9.21 5.29
CA ALA A 97 0.64 8.51 5.67
C ALA A 97 1.27 7.75 4.49
N PHE A 98 2.58 7.57 4.55
CA PHE A 98 3.32 6.64 3.72
C PHE A 98 4.02 5.62 4.62
N ALA A 99 3.62 4.36 4.53
CA ALA A 99 4.19 3.27 5.31
C ALA A 99 5.27 2.54 4.50
N TYR A 100 6.52 2.63 4.94
CA TYR A 100 7.59 1.75 4.46
C TYR A 100 7.41 0.35 5.04
N THR A 101 7.80 -0.66 4.27
CA THR A 101 7.75 -2.07 4.62
C THR A 101 9.02 -2.79 4.18
N GLY A 102 9.38 -3.87 4.86
CA GLY A 102 10.49 -4.75 4.47
C GLY A 102 10.05 -6.02 3.73
N THR A 103 8.73 -6.30 3.76
CA THR A 103 8.03 -7.34 2.99
C THR A 103 6.79 -6.71 2.38
N ALA A 104 6.23 -7.30 1.32
CA ALA A 104 4.91 -6.93 0.85
C ALA A 104 3.81 -7.73 1.59
N GLY A 105 2.53 -7.45 1.31
CA GLY A 105 1.40 -8.05 2.03
C GLY A 105 0.24 -8.53 1.17
N HIS A 106 0.02 -7.98 -0.03
CA HIS A 106 -1.22 -8.15 -0.77
C HIS A 106 -1.48 -9.56 -1.34
N HIS A 107 -0.45 -10.43 -1.39
CA HIS A 107 -0.59 -11.86 -1.73
C HIS A 107 -0.77 -12.76 -0.51
N ALA A 108 -0.75 -12.23 0.70
CA ALA A 108 -1.06 -13.02 1.88
C ALA A 108 -2.57 -13.08 2.09
N SER A 109 -3.15 -14.26 1.94
CA SER A 109 -4.54 -14.57 2.26
C SER A 109 -4.69 -14.96 3.74
N ARG A 110 -5.90 -15.28 4.18
CA ARG A 110 -6.12 -15.70 5.57
C ARG A 110 -5.31 -16.92 5.98
N GLY A 111 -5.11 -17.87 5.07
CA GLY A 111 -4.51 -19.18 5.38
C GLY A 111 -3.24 -19.53 4.63
N SER A 112 -2.80 -18.68 3.70
CA SER A 112 -1.62 -18.92 2.87
C SER A 112 -0.98 -17.62 2.42
N CYS A 113 0.26 -17.72 1.91
CA CYS A 113 0.95 -16.58 1.32
C CYS A 113 1.89 -17.05 0.21
N TRP A 114 2.26 -16.13 -0.67
CA TRP A 114 3.25 -16.35 -1.73
C TRP A 114 3.90 -15.02 -2.14
N GLY A 115 4.78 -15.07 -3.12
CA GLY A 115 5.55 -13.89 -3.51
C GLY A 115 6.45 -13.43 -2.36
N PHE A 116 6.45 -12.14 -2.11
CA PHE A 116 7.23 -11.49 -1.05
C PHE A 116 6.34 -11.09 0.13
N CYS A 117 5.13 -11.66 0.20
CA CYS A 117 4.10 -11.39 1.18
C CYS A 117 4.08 -12.50 2.25
N TYR A 118 3.90 -12.12 3.48
CA TYR A 118 3.87 -13.04 4.64
C TYR A 118 2.61 -12.85 5.47
N PHE A 119 2.31 -11.61 5.79
CA PHE A 119 1.09 -11.18 6.45
C PHE A 119 0.43 -10.08 5.63
N ASN A 120 -0.89 -10.04 5.59
CA ASN A 120 -1.61 -8.97 4.90
C ASN A 120 -1.69 -7.75 5.81
N ASP A 121 -0.78 -6.82 5.61
CA ASP A 121 -0.62 -5.61 6.40
C ASP A 121 -1.85 -4.69 6.37
N VAL A 122 -2.51 -4.57 5.22
CA VAL A 122 -3.76 -3.81 5.06
C VAL A 122 -4.90 -4.49 5.82
N ALA A 123 -5.04 -5.83 5.71
CA ALA A 123 -6.08 -6.55 6.43
C ALA A 123 -5.91 -6.45 7.95
N ILE A 124 -4.68 -6.60 8.46
CA ILE A 124 -4.35 -6.43 9.88
C ILE A 124 -4.68 -5.00 10.35
N SER A 125 -4.37 -4.00 9.52
CA SER A 125 -4.66 -2.61 9.83
C SER A 125 -6.17 -2.33 9.87
N ILE A 126 -6.94 -2.92 8.97
CA ILE A 126 -8.41 -2.83 8.97
C ILE A 126 -9.00 -3.48 10.23
N GLU A 127 -8.51 -4.65 10.66
CA GLU A 127 -8.93 -5.25 11.94
C GLU A 127 -8.70 -4.28 13.12
N ARG A 128 -7.54 -3.61 13.14
CA ARG A 128 -7.25 -2.60 14.17
C ARG A 128 -8.19 -1.40 14.10
N LEU A 129 -8.45 -0.88 12.92
CA LEU A 129 -9.33 0.26 12.72
C LEU A 129 -10.78 -0.06 13.10
N ARG A 130 -11.24 -1.29 12.89
CA ARG A 130 -12.54 -1.78 13.34
C ARG A 130 -12.67 -1.79 14.86
N GLU A 131 -11.61 -2.15 15.58
CA GLU A 131 -11.57 -2.01 17.04
C GLU A 131 -11.73 -0.55 17.51
N MET A 132 -11.35 0.40 16.63
CA MET A 132 -11.49 1.84 16.89
C MET A 132 -12.83 2.42 16.41
N GLY A 133 -13.74 1.58 15.88
CA GLY A 133 -15.06 1.98 15.40
C GLY A 133 -15.08 2.54 13.98
N ILE A 134 -14.04 2.28 13.19
CA ILE A 134 -13.98 2.63 11.76
C ILE A 134 -14.32 1.38 10.96
N GLU A 135 -15.35 1.46 10.12
CA GLU A 135 -15.93 0.26 9.52
C GLU A 135 -15.78 0.21 7.98
N ARG A 136 -15.67 1.37 7.31
CA ARG A 136 -15.79 1.45 5.87
C ARG A 136 -14.50 1.93 5.22
N PHE A 137 -14.00 1.15 4.24
CA PHE A 137 -12.66 1.34 3.66
C PHE A 137 -12.70 1.30 2.14
N LEU A 138 -11.87 2.13 1.52
CA LEU A 138 -11.49 2.02 0.12
C LEU A 138 -10.08 1.42 0.05
N ILE A 139 -9.87 0.39 -0.76
CA ILE A 139 -8.55 -0.13 -1.09
C ILE A 139 -8.31 0.08 -2.58
N VAL A 140 -7.22 0.75 -2.93
CA VAL A 140 -6.76 0.95 -4.30
C VAL A 140 -5.40 0.27 -4.44
N ASP A 141 -5.40 -0.91 -5.04
CA ASP A 141 -4.17 -1.66 -5.31
C ASP A 141 -3.66 -1.29 -6.71
N VAL A 142 -2.51 -0.62 -6.74
CA VAL A 142 -1.82 -0.19 -7.96
C VAL A 142 -0.50 -0.96 -8.19
N ASP A 143 -0.23 -1.96 -7.37
CA ASP A 143 0.78 -2.96 -7.64
C ASP A 143 0.38 -3.72 -8.93
N PRO A 144 1.29 -3.97 -9.88
CA PRO A 144 0.94 -4.62 -11.14
C PRO A 144 0.59 -6.11 -10.99
N HIS A 145 0.77 -6.71 -9.83
CA HIS A 145 0.36 -8.09 -9.56
C HIS A 145 -1.06 -8.13 -9.00
N PHE A 146 -1.79 -9.19 -9.35
CA PHE A 146 -3.13 -9.39 -8.78
C PHE A 146 -3.05 -9.62 -7.27
N GLY A 147 -3.61 -8.72 -6.49
CA GLY A 147 -3.63 -8.76 -5.02
C GLY A 147 -4.62 -9.80 -4.48
N ASP A 148 -4.40 -11.07 -4.85
CA ASP A 148 -5.28 -12.21 -4.54
C ASP A 148 -5.49 -12.42 -3.05
N GLY A 149 -4.48 -12.15 -2.23
CA GLY A 149 -4.59 -12.23 -0.78
C GLY A 149 -5.54 -11.17 -0.21
N THR A 150 -5.38 -9.91 -0.61
CA THR A 150 -6.28 -8.82 -0.21
C THR A 150 -7.70 -9.09 -0.71
N ARG A 151 -7.83 -9.59 -1.96
CA ARG A 151 -9.11 -10.02 -2.52
C ARG A 151 -9.78 -11.11 -1.67
N ASP A 152 -9.03 -12.12 -1.22
CA ASP A 152 -9.55 -13.20 -0.37
C ASP A 152 -10.10 -12.68 0.97
N PHE A 153 -9.47 -11.66 1.55
CA PHE A 153 -9.95 -11.05 2.79
C PHE A 153 -11.29 -10.34 2.64
N PHE A 154 -11.49 -9.61 1.53
CA PHE A 154 -12.56 -8.61 1.44
C PHE A 154 -13.60 -8.89 0.38
N LYS A 155 -13.51 -9.99 -0.37
CA LYS A 155 -14.46 -10.35 -1.44
C LYS A 155 -15.94 -10.42 -1.02
N ASP A 156 -16.21 -10.73 0.25
CA ASP A 156 -17.55 -10.84 0.81
C ASP A 156 -17.86 -9.72 1.83
N ASP A 157 -17.02 -8.69 1.91
CA ASP A 157 -17.16 -7.59 2.86
C ASP A 157 -17.76 -6.35 2.20
N ALA A 158 -19.05 -6.12 2.42
CA ALA A 158 -19.75 -4.97 1.86
C ALA A 158 -19.26 -3.60 2.37
N ASN A 159 -18.45 -3.58 3.42
CA ASN A 159 -17.87 -2.37 3.98
C ASN A 159 -16.49 -2.02 3.39
N VAL A 160 -15.98 -2.84 2.48
CA VAL A 160 -14.72 -2.59 1.78
C VAL A 160 -14.98 -2.50 0.29
N PHE A 161 -14.57 -1.39 -0.31
CA PHE A 161 -14.52 -1.24 -1.75
C PHE A 161 -13.08 -1.51 -2.21
N HIS A 162 -12.86 -2.55 -2.99
CA HIS A 162 -11.54 -2.97 -3.44
C HIS A 162 -11.38 -2.79 -4.95
N ILE A 163 -10.48 -1.92 -5.34
CA ILE A 163 -10.01 -1.72 -6.72
C ILE A 163 -8.62 -2.35 -6.82
N ASN A 164 -8.41 -3.18 -7.85
CA ASN A 164 -7.14 -3.82 -8.13
C ASN A 164 -6.80 -3.66 -9.62
N LEU A 165 -5.78 -2.86 -9.93
CA LEU A 165 -5.28 -2.69 -11.30
C LEU A 165 -4.04 -3.56 -11.48
N HIS A 166 -4.17 -4.65 -12.24
CA HIS A 166 -3.10 -5.63 -12.33
C HIS A 166 -2.70 -5.96 -13.77
N SER A 167 -1.49 -6.48 -13.94
CA SER A 167 -1.00 -7.01 -15.20
C SER A 167 -1.67 -8.35 -15.48
N GLY A 168 -2.50 -8.41 -16.51
CA GLY A 168 -3.23 -9.62 -16.88
C GLY A 168 -4.28 -9.37 -17.93
N THR A 169 -5.01 -10.44 -18.26
CA THR A 169 -6.15 -10.37 -19.15
C THR A 169 -7.42 -10.66 -18.37
N GLY A 170 -8.42 -9.84 -18.59
CA GLY A 170 -9.71 -10.01 -17.96
C GLY A 170 -10.03 -8.88 -17.00
N GLU A 171 -11.30 -8.72 -16.79
CA GLU A 171 -11.86 -7.77 -15.84
C GLU A 171 -12.88 -8.55 -15.05
N GLU A 172 -12.65 -8.68 -13.76
CA GLU A 172 -13.60 -9.29 -12.86
C GLU A 172 -14.27 -8.18 -12.05
N ARG A 173 -15.55 -7.97 -12.30
CA ARG A 173 -16.38 -7.01 -11.58
C ARG A 173 -17.42 -7.74 -10.78
N ASP A 174 -17.44 -7.48 -9.49
CA ASP A 174 -18.52 -7.90 -8.62
C ASP A 174 -19.11 -6.67 -7.91
N PRO A 175 -20.01 -5.92 -8.57
CA PRO A 175 -20.57 -4.69 -8.01
C PRO A 175 -21.40 -4.93 -6.75
N GLU A 176 -21.98 -6.11 -6.58
CA GLU A 176 -22.74 -6.45 -5.38
C GLU A 176 -21.83 -6.58 -4.14
N ARG A 177 -20.55 -6.89 -4.38
CA ARG A 177 -19.52 -7.07 -3.35
C ARG A 177 -18.42 -5.99 -3.35
N ASN A 178 -18.60 -4.93 -4.14
CA ASN A 178 -17.64 -3.82 -4.25
C ASN A 178 -16.21 -4.25 -4.63
N ASN A 179 -16.09 -5.28 -5.48
CA ASN A 179 -14.78 -5.79 -5.93
C ASN A 179 -14.59 -5.52 -7.43
N TYR A 180 -13.47 -4.89 -7.77
CA TYR A 180 -13.16 -4.53 -9.15
C TYR A 180 -11.71 -4.88 -9.47
N ASP A 181 -11.49 -6.04 -10.09
CA ASP A 181 -10.21 -6.47 -10.60
C ASP A 181 -10.10 -6.06 -12.07
N ILE A 182 -9.19 -5.16 -12.39
CA ILE A 182 -9.04 -4.56 -13.71
C ILE A 182 -7.73 -5.03 -14.32
N GLY A 183 -7.83 -6.00 -15.22
CA GLY A 183 -6.70 -6.52 -15.98
C GLY A 183 -6.23 -5.54 -17.05
N LEU A 184 -4.99 -5.11 -16.94
CA LEU A 184 -4.29 -4.30 -17.93
C LEU A 184 -3.28 -5.18 -18.67
N THR A 185 -3.17 -5.00 -19.99
CA THR A 185 -2.24 -5.82 -20.78
C THR A 185 -0.80 -5.54 -20.39
N PHE A 186 0.06 -6.54 -20.51
CA PHE A 186 1.50 -6.40 -20.40
C PHE A 186 2.00 -5.24 -21.27
N GLY A 187 2.91 -4.44 -20.75
CA GLY A 187 3.40 -3.23 -21.42
C GLY A 187 2.45 -2.03 -21.36
N CYS A 188 1.44 -2.05 -20.48
CA CYS A 188 0.54 -0.91 -20.26
C CYS A 188 1.34 0.37 -19.95
N ASN A 189 1.09 1.42 -20.74
CA ASN A 189 1.74 2.72 -20.60
C ASN A 189 0.98 3.65 -19.64
N ASN A 190 1.54 4.84 -19.39
CA ASN A 190 0.96 5.84 -18.48
C ASN A 190 -0.48 6.21 -18.82
N GLU A 191 -0.75 6.52 -20.09
CA GLU A 191 -2.08 6.98 -20.53
C GLU A 191 -3.15 5.92 -20.20
N ARG A 192 -2.93 4.70 -20.65
CA ARG A 192 -3.87 3.60 -20.44
C ARG A 192 -4.06 3.26 -18.96
N PHE A 193 -2.97 3.28 -18.18
CA PHE A 193 -3.03 3.04 -16.74
C PHE A 193 -3.83 4.13 -16.02
N LEU A 194 -3.52 5.40 -16.29
CA LEU A 194 -4.19 6.54 -15.65
C LEU A 194 -5.68 6.62 -16.05
N ASP A 195 -6.03 6.31 -17.29
CA ASP A 195 -7.44 6.24 -17.73
C ASP A 195 -8.21 5.12 -17.02
N ALA A 196 -7.59 3.95 -16.86
CA ALA A 196 -8.17 2.85 -16.10
C ALA A 196 -8.34 3.21 -14.62
N LEU A 197 -7.32 3.81 -14.00
CA LEU A 197 -7.39 4.29 -12.61
C LEU A 197 -8.51 5.32 -12.45
N LYS A 198 -8.62 6.29 -13.36
CA LYS A 198 -9.69 7.29 -13.33
C LYS A 198 -11.07 6.64 -13.35
N SER A 199 -11.25 5.70 -14.27
CA SER A 199 -12.52 4.98 -14.42
C SER A 199 -12.85 4.16 -13.16
N ALA A 200 -11.85 3.53 -12.56
CA ALA A 200 -12.00 2.74 -11.33
C ALA A 200 -12.36 3.62 -10.12
N LEU A 201 -11.70 4.77 -9.96
CA LEU A 201 -12.01 5.73 -8.88
C LEU A 201 -13.42 6.31 -9.01
N GLU A 202 -13.91 6.49 -10.25
CA GLU A 202 -15.27 6.94 -10.51
C GLU A 202 -16.32 5.90 -10.04
N LEU A 203 -16.02 4.59 -10.14
CA LEU A 203 -16.90 3.54 -9.61
C LEU A 203 -17.02 3.58 -8.08
N ALA A 204 -15.99 4.04 -7.38
CA ALA A 204 -15.98 4.18 -5.92
C ALA A 204 -16.59 5.49 -5.42
N ARG A 205 -16.99 6.42 -6.31
CA ARG A 205 -17.45 7.78 -5.95
C ARG A 205 -18.59 7.78 -4.93
N ASP A 206 -19.58 6.92 -5.15
CA ASP A 206 -20.79 6.85 -4.32
C ASP A 206 -20.64 5.92 -3.11
N PHE A 207 -19.48 5.29 -2.98
CA PHE A 207 -19.18 4.46 -1.82
C PHE A 207 -18.69 5.33 -0.67
N ASP A 208 -19.47 5.38 0.40
CA ASP A 208 -19.10 6.16 1.60
C ASP A 208 -18.08 5.40 2.43
N PHE A 209 -16.80 5.78 2.35
CA PHE A 209 -15.70 5.22 3.14
C PHE A 209 -15.11 6.27 4.09
N GLN A 210 -14.41 5.83 5.12
CA GLN A 210 -13.78 6.69 6.13
C GLN A 210 -12.27 6.83 5.89
N ILE A 211 -11.62 5.75 5.50
CA ILE A 211 -10.17 5.68 5.24
C ILE A 211 -9.91 4.93 3.95
N ALA A 212 -8.95 5.42 3.17
CA ALA A 212 -8.44 4.76 1.97
C ALA A 212 -7.02 4.23 2.20
N PHE A 213 -6.78 2.99 1.73
CA PHE A 213 -5.46 2.39 1.60
C PHE A 213 -5.06 2.33 0.13
N VAL A 214 -3.82 2.67 -0.17
CA VAL A 214 -3.21 2.48 -1.48
C VAL A 214 -2.09 1.47 -1.35
N ILE A 215 -2.25 0.31 -1.96
CA ILE A 215 -1.17 -0.68 -2.07
C ILE A 215 -0.30 -0.24 -3.24
N PHE A 216 0.89 0.26 -2.90
CA PHE A 216 1.76 0.99 -3.82
C PHE A 216 2.98 0.14 -4.22
N GLY A 217 2.87 -0.53 -5.38
CA GLY A 217 3.99 -1.21 -6.04
C GLY A 217 4.64 -0.31 -7.10
N HIS A 218 5.94 -0.06 -6.97
CA HIS A 218 6.66 0.68 -8.03
C HIS A 218 7.25 -0.24 -9.11
N ASP A 219 7.06 -1.54 -8.98
CA ASP A 219 7.37 -2.53 -10.02
C ASP A 219 6.53 -2.39 -11.30
N SER A 220 5.51 -1.55 -11.27
CA SER A 220 4.80 -1.06 -12.45
C SER A 220 5.66 -0.18 -13.39
N HIS A 221 6.86 0.29 -12.94
CA HIS A 221 7.78 1.06 -13.77
C HIS A 221 8.43 0.20 -14.85
N GLN A 222 8.69 0.77 -16.03
CA GLN A 222 9.30 0.09 -17.16
C GLN A 222 10.67 -0.54 -16.88
N ASP A 223 11.39 -0.04 -15.87
CA ASP A 223 12.71 -0.51 -15.44
C ASP A 223 12.63 -1.56 -14.32
N ASP A 224 11.43 -1.98 -13.93
CA ASP A 224 11.21 -2.97 -12.88
C ASP A 224 10.46 -4.20 -13.45
N TYR A 225 10.10 -5.18 -12.63
CA TYR A 225 9.67 -6.52 -13.10
C TYR A 225 8.16 -6.71 -13.26
N GLY A 226 7.31 -5.76 -12.90
CA GLY A 226 5.85 -5.99 -12.79
C GLY A 226 5.06 -5.98 -14.10
N GLY A 227 5.73 -5.76 -15.24
CA GLY A 227 5.14 -5.96 -16.56
C GLY A 227 4.37 -4.79 -17.15
N PHE A 228 4.28 -3.64 -16.46
CA PHE A 228 3.83 -2.39 -17.06
C PHE A 228 5.01 -1.57 -17.59
N ASN A 229 4.73 -0.57 -18.40
CA ASN A 229 5.73 0.36 -18.94
C ASN A 229 5.45 1.78 -18.41
N LEU A 230 5.20 1.91 -17.10
CA LEU A 230 5.02 3.22 -16.53
C LEU A 230 6.36 3.96 -16.45
N THR A 231 6.32 5.27 -16.62
CA THR A 231 7.46 6.15 -16.42
C THR A 231 7.25 6.97 -15.15
N PHE A 232 8.25 7.73 -14.73
CA PHE A 232 8.21 8.52 -13.49
C PHE A 232 7.01 9.49 -13.41
N GLU A 233 6.53 9.99 -14.53
CA GLU A 233 5.41 10.94 -14.59
C GLU A 233 4.07 10.33 -14.17
N ALA A 234 3.93 9.00 -14.26
CA ALA A 234 2.70 8.32 -13.86
C ALA A 234 2.46 8.42 -12.34
N TYR A 235 3.51 8.31 -11.53
CA TYR A 235 3.39 8.18 -10.07
C TYR A 235 2.83 9.43 -9.37
N PRO A 236 3.34 10.65 -9.61
CA PRO A 236 2.71 11.84 -9.04
C PRO A 236 1.28 12.05 -9.56
N ARG A 237 1.02 11.72 -10.84
CA ARG A 237 -0.32 11.85 -11.43
C ARG A 237 -1.32 10.88 -10.78
N MET A 238 -0.97 9.60 -10.64
CA MET A 238 -1.84 8.63 -9.95
C MET A 238 -2.08 9.04 -8.49
N THR A 239 -1.05 9.53 -7.80
CA THR A 239 -1.18 9.99 -6.42
C THR A 239 -2.12 11.17 -6.30
N GLN A 240 -2.03 12.17 -7.20
CA GLN A 240 -2.95 13.30 -7.26
C GLN A 240 -4.39 12.83 -7.49
N MET A 241 -4.62 11.96 -8.48
CA MET A 241 -5.96 11.44 -8.81
C MET A 241 -6.58 10.69 -7.61
N ILE A 242 -5.79 9.87 -6.92
CA ILE A 242 -6.27 9.17 -5.72
C ILE A 242 -6.56 10.17 -4.59
N GLN A 243 -5.66 11.12 -4.35
CA GLN A 243 -5.85 12.14 -3.30
C GLN A 243 -7.08 13.01 -3.57
N GLU A 244 -7.34 13.37 -4.82
CA GLU A 244 -8.56 14.11 -5.23
C GLU A 244 -9.83 13.28 -5.00
N ALA A 245 -9.82 11.99 -5.37
CA ALA A 245 -10.96 11.09 -5.18
C ALA A 245 -11.24 10.82 -3.68
N VAL A 246 -10.20 10.70 -2.86
CA VAL A 246 -10.32 10.54 -1.40
C VAL A 246 -10.81 11.80 -0.71
N GLY A 247 -10.47 12.97 -1.26
CA GLY A 247 -10.90 14.27 -0.75
C GLY A 247 -10.39 14.51 0.67
N GLU A 248 -11.28 14.80 1.63
CA GLU A 248 -10.95 15.12 3.02
C GLU A 248 -10.78 13.89 3.94
N LYS A 249 -10.95 12.67 3.42
CA LYS A 249 -10.86 11.42 4.20
C LYS A 249 -9.42 11.00 4.43
N GLY A 250 -9.18 10.06 5.34
CA GLY A 250 -7.85 9.53 5.64
C GLY A 250 -7.25 8.75 4.46
N LEU A 251 -5.95 8.92 4.20
CA LEU A 251 -5.25 8.30 3.08
C LEU A 251 -3.91 7.71 3.51
N ILE A 252 -3.71 6.42 3.23
CA ILE A 252 -2.52 5.67 3.63
C ILE A 252 -1.93 4.98 2.41
N PHE A 253 -0.69 5.32 2.06
CA PHE A 253 0.10 4.59 1.07
C PHE A 253 0.93 3.52 1.77
N VAL A 254 0.90 2.30 1.25
CA VAL A 254 1.62 1.14 1.75
C VAL A 254 2.60 0.68 0.68
N LEU A 255 3.89 0.73 0.96
CA LEU A 255 4.92 0.27 0.03
C LEU A 255 4.80 -1.24 -0.18
N SER A 256 4.54 -1.68 -1.42
CA SER A 256 4.33 -3.08 -1.80
C SER A 256 5.45 -3.59 -2.72
N GLY A 257 5.17 -4.01 -3.95
CA GLY A 257 6.15 -4.54 -4.89
C GLY A 257 7.18 -3.52 -5.40
N GLY A 258 8.17 -4.04 -6.13
CA GLY A 258 9.26 -3.29 -6.75
C GLY A 258 10.63 -3.58 -6.16
N SER A 259 11.65 -3.64 -7.00
CA SER A 259 13.03 -3.94 -6.62
C SER A 259 14.03 -2.89 -7.09
N CYS A 260 13.66 -2.11 -8.08
CA CYS A 260 14.56 -1.19 -8.72
C CYS A 260 14.86 0.03 -7.85
N VAL A 261 16.11 0.13 -7.37
CA VAL A 261 16.54 1.15 -6.41
C VAL A 261 16.33 2.57 -6.95
N HIS A 262 16.80 2.85 -8.18
CA HIS A 262 16.69 4.22 -8.74
C HIS A 262 15.22 4.64 -8.98
N VAL A 263 14.33 3.66 -9.22
CA VAL A 263 12.89 3.92 -9.31
C VAL A 263 12.35 4.34 -7.95
N ALA A 264 12.63 3.55 -6.91
CA ALA A 264 12.19 3.86 -5.55
C ALA A 264 12.73 5.22 -5.04
N GLU A 265 14.01 5.52 -5.31
CA GLU A 265 14.66 6.80 -4.95
C GLU A 265 13.96 8.01 -5.57
N ARG A 266 13.30 7.83 -6.72
CA ARG A 266 12.58 8.90 -7.40
C ARG A 266 11.11 8.92 -7.02
N VAL A 267 10.40 7.80 -7.15
CA VAL A 267 8.93 7.78 -7.04
C VAL A 267 8.44 7.99 -5.60
N ILE A 268 9.16 7.47 -4.59
CA ILE A 268 8.70 7.61 -3.21
C ILE A 268 8.74 9.06 -2.72
N PRO A 269 9.84 9.83 -2.90
CA PRO A 269 9.82 11.27 -2.61
C PRO A 269 8.77 12.04 -3.40
N ASP A 270 8.50 11.67 -4.65
CA ASP A 270 7.49 12.34 -5.47
C ASP A 270 6.06 12.08 -4.94
N VAL A 271 5.75 10.84 -4.51
CA VAL A 271 4.49 10.51 -3.81
C VAL A 271 4.33 11.36 -2.54
N VAL A 272 5.35 11.40 -1.69
CA VAL A 272 5.32 12.19 -0.43
C VAL A 272 5.16 13.69 -0.72
N ARG A 273 5.79 14.18 -1.80
CA ARG A 273 5.64 15.58 -2.24
C ARG A 273 4.20 15.91 -2.63
N VAL A 274 3.51 14.98 -3.33
CA VAL A 274 2.07 15.14 -3.65
C VAL A 274 1.24 15.12 -2.38
N LEU A 275 1.43 14.11 -1.52
CA LEU A 275 0.67 13.97 -0.26
C LEU A 275 0.81 15.19 0.65
N SER A 276 1.96 15.84 0.65
CA SER A 276 2.22 17.06 1.43
C SER A 276 1.76 18.37 0.75
N GLY A 277 1.15 18.28 -0.45
CA GLY A 277 0.72 19.46 -1.21
C GLY A 277 1.86 20.29 -1.79
N ARG A 278 3.07 19.74 -1.86
CA ARG A 278 4.29 20.43 -2.34
C ARG A 278 4.69 20.02 -3.77
N TRP A 279 3.81 19.33 -4.47
CA TRP A 279 4.02 19.02 -5.89
C TRP A 279 3.79 20.29 -6.71
N PRO A 280 4.71 20.65 -7.64
CA PRO A 280 4.51 21.80 -8.52
C PRO A 280 3.23 21.64 -9.35
N SER A 281 2.42 22.69 -9.37
CA SER A 281 1.20 22.79 -10.19
C SER A 281 1.52 22.87 -11.68
#